data_dec5a05b88bfc52811f39524006ac48a
#
_entry.id   dec5a05b88bfc52811f39524006ac48a
#
_cell.length_a   1.000
_cell.length_b   1.000
_cell.length_c   1.000
_cell.angle_alpha   90.00
_cell.angle_beta   90.00
_cell.angle_gamma   90.00
#
_symmetry.space_group_name_H-M   'P 1'
#
loop_
_entity.id
_entity.type
_entity.pdbx_description
1 polymer ?
#
loop_
_entity_poly.entity_id
_entity_poly.type
_entity_poly.pdbx_seq_one_letter_code
_entity_poly.pdbx_strand_id
1 'polypeptide(L)'
;MTDARARQVHLVVAVVAWAATVLQFVLVVSGSAVLVEDDPPGLGARIYRFFAYFTIQSNLLVAVVSTMLVREPALDRPTWRVVRLAGLVGMTVTGLVHFFLLRPLLDLDGADWFADKLLHMVVPVLAVAAWAWVGPRPRFAWREAAYALVWPLAWLVWTLVVGQVDGWVPYPFLDASEEGWGSVVAVSVGITALFGALFALFAWLDRKLPPAPR
;
A
#
# COMPACT_ATOMS: atom_id res chain seq x y z
N MET A 1 3.75 23.72 -15.86
CA MET A 1 3.75 22.32 -16.38
C MET A 1 2.34 22.06 -16.82
N THR A 2 2.12 21.54 -18.03
CA THR A 2 0.77 21.41 -18.59
C THR A 2 0.00 20.26 -17.93
N ASP A 3 -1.34 20.37 -17.81
CA ASP A 3 -2.22 19.28 -17.36
C ASP A 3 -1.96 17.97 -18.12
N ALA A 4 -1.55 18.06 -19.40
CA ALA A 4 -1.18 16.90 -20.20
C ALA A 4 -0.02 16.10 -19.58
N ARG A 5 1.01 16.76 -19.08
CA ARG A 5 2.14 16.10 -18.43
C ARG A 5 1.76 15.43 -17.12
N ALA A 6 0.93 16.08 -16.30
CA ALA A 6 0.40 15.48 -15.08
C ALA A 6 -0.42 14.23 -15.38
N ARG A 7 -1.29 14.28 -16.41
CA ARG A 7 -2.06 13.11 -16.89
C ARG A 7 -1.15 11.97 -17.32
N GLN A 8 -0.09 12.24 -18.10
CA GLN A 8 0.85 11.22 -18.55
C GLN A 8 1.56 10.53 -17.37
N VAL A 9 2.05 11.30 -16.38
CA VAL A 9 2.71 10.73 -15.20
C VAL A 9 1.74 9.86 -14.40
N HIS A 10 0.53 10.35 -14.13
CA HIS A 10 -0.48 9.56 -13.42
C HIS A 10 -0.95 8.34 -14.22
N LEU A 11 -0.97 8.41 -15.56
CA LEU A 11 -1.27 7.26 -16.41
C LEU A 11 -0.21 6.16 -16.25
N VAL A 12 1.07 6.51 -16.24
CA VAL A 12 2.15 5.54 -15.99
C VAL A 12 1.97 4.87 -14.63
N VAL A 13 1.73 5.65 -13.58
CA VAL A 13 1.49 5.08 -12.24
C VAL A 13 0.27 4.15 -12.22
N ALA A 14 -0.84 4.58 -12.84
CA ALA A 14 -2.07 3.79 -12.90
C ALA A 14 -1.84 2.46 -13.64
N VAL A 15 -1.24 2.52 -14.83
CA VAL A 15 -0.96 1.32 -15.65
C VAL A 15 -0.07 0.34 -14.90
N VAL A 16 1.03 0.82 -14.29
CA VAL A 16 1.96 -0.05 -13.55
C VAL A 16 1.29 -0.64 -12.32
N ALA A 17 0.54 0.15 -11.54
CA ALA A 17 -0.13 -0.34 -10.33
C ALA A 17 -1.24 -1.37 -10.66
N TRP A 18 -2.05 -1.13 -11.70
CA TRP A 18 -3.04 -2.10 -12.17
C TRP A 18 -2.37 -3.36 -12.70
N ALA A 19 -1.33 -3.24 -13.54
CA ALA A 19 -0.61 -4.38 -14.11
C ALA A 19 0.02 -5.25 -13.00
N ALA A 20 0.66 -4.63 -12.00
CA ALA A 20 1.24 -5.34 -10.86
C ALA A 20 0.18 -6.09 -10.06
N THR A 21 -0.95 -5.44 -9.77
CA THR A 21 -2.05 -6.04 -9.00
C THR A 21 -2.73 -7.18 -9.77
N VAL A 22 -2.96 -7.01 -11.07
CA VAL A 22 -3.54 -8.06 -11.93
C VAL A 22 -2.59 -9.23 -12.10
N LEU A 23 -1.30 -8.97 -12.32
CA LEU A 23 -0.28 -10.04 -12.39
C LEU A 23 -0.29 -10.87 -11.11
N GLN A 24 -0.20 -10.24 -9.94
CA GLN A 24 -0.23 -10.94 -8.66
C GLN A 24 -1.53 -11.72 -8.47
N PHE A 25 -2.68 -11.16 -8.87
CA PHE A 25 -3.95 -11.86 -8.80
C PHE A 25 -3.96 -13.12 -9.65
N VAL A 26 -3.45 -13.04 -10.90
CA VAL A 26 -3.35 -14.19 -11.79
C VAL A 26 -2.44 -15.27 -11.19
N LEU A 27 -1.30 -14.90 -10.65
CA LEU A 27 -0.37 -15.83 -9.99
C LEU A 27 -1.04 -16.55 -8.82
N VAL A 28 -1.71 -15.82 -7.93
CA VAL A 28 -2.43 -16.37 -6.78
C VAL A 28 -3.56 -17.33 -7.21
N VAL A 29 -4.34 -16.96 -8.22
CA VAL A 29 -5.41 -17.84 -8.75
C VAL A 29 -4.81 -19.09 -9.40
N SER A 30 -3.67 -18.96 -10.07
CA SER A 30 -2.95 -20.10 -10.69
C SER A 30 -2.24 -21.01 -9.69
N GLY A 31 -2.27 -20.68 -8.38
CA GLY A 31 -1.72 -21.53 -7.33
C GLY A 31 -0.34 -21.12 -6.83
N SER A 32 0.19 -19.97 -7.28
CA SER A 32 1.42 -19.45 -6.72
C SER A 32 1.22 -18.98 -5.28
N ALA A 33 2.15 -19.35 -4.40
CA ALA A 33 2.20 -18.92 -3.00
C ALA A 33 3.50 -18.14 -2.76
N VAL A 34 3.39 -16.94 -2.19
CA VAL A 34 4.55 -16.07 -1.85
C VAL A 34 5.30 -16.66 -0.64
N LEU A 35 4.59 -17.25 0.30
CA LEU A 35 5.12 -18.02 1.41
C LEU A 35 4.72 -19.47 1.21
N VAL A 36 5.66 -20.38 1.40
CA VAL A 36 5.41 -21.84 1.26
C VAL A 36 4.49 -22.28 2.39
N GLU A 37 3.38 -22.91 2.05
CA GLU A 37 2.43 -23.53 2.96
C GLU A 37 2.41 -25.04 2.73
N ASP A 38 2.44 -25.83 3.82
CA ASP A 38 2.41 -27.31 3.73
C ASP A 38 1.09 -27.82 3.15
N ASP A 39 -0.02 -27.10 3.40
CA ASP A 39 -1.35 -27.39 2.84
C ASP A 39 -1.88 -26.15 2.11
N PRO A 40 -1.71 -26.06 0.78
CA PRO A 40 -2.12 -24.90 0.03
C PRO A 40 -3.65 -24.73 0.03
N PRO A 41 -4.14 -23.53 0.37
CA PRO A 41 -5.58 -23.29 0.53
C PRO A 41 -6.33 -23.38 -0.80
N GLY A 42 -7.60 -23.72 -0.73
CA GLY A 42 -8.51 -23.73 -1.88
C GLY A 42 -8.67 -22.31 -2.50
N LEU A 43 -9.16 -22.27 -3.75
CA LEU A 43 -9.25 -21.03 -4.53
C LEU A 43 -9.97 -19.89 -3.79
N GLY A 44 -11.06 -20.17 -3.08
CA GLY A 44 -11.81 -19.16 -2.33
C GLY A 44 -10.97 -18.49 -1.24
N ALA A 45 -10.21 -19.30 -0.49
CA ALA A 45 -9.31 -18.79 0.55
C ALA A 45 -8.14 -18.01 -0.07
N ARG A 46 -7.58 -18.45 -1.21
CA ARG A 46 -6.53 -17.71 -1.91
C ARG A 46 -7.00 -16.33 -2.37
N ILE A 47 -8.21 -16.22 -2.91
CA ILE A 47 -8.78 -14.94 -3.33
C ILE A 47 -9.04 -14.04 -2.10
N TYR A 48 -9.61 -14.60 -1.02
CA TYR A 48 -9.80 -13.85 0.23
C TYR A 48 -8.47 -13.32 0.77
N ARG A 49 -7.46 -14.19 0.90
CA ARG A 49 -6.12 -13.85 1.39
C ARG A 49 -5.45 -12.79 0.51
N PHE A 50 -5.60 -12.86 -0.82
CA PHE A 50 -5.11 -11.84 -1.73
C PHE A 50 -5.62 -10.45 -1.34
N PHE A 51 -6.92 -10.27 -1.11
CA PHE A 51 -7.49 -8.97 -0.71
C PHE A 51 -7.21 -8.60 0.75
N ALA A 52 -6.87 -9.56 1.61
CA ALA A 52 -6.49 -9.32 2.99
C ALA A 52 -5.09 -8.69 3.14
N TYR A 53 -4.21 -8.89 2.15
CA TYR A 53 -2.88 -8.26 2.18
C TYR A 53 -2.96 -6.74 2.10
N PHE A 54 -2.32 -6.05 3.06
CA PHE A 54 -2.19 -4.59 3.08
C PHE A 54 -1.52 -4.05 1.81
N THR A 55 -0.54 -4.78 1.28
CA THR A 55 0.12 -4.51 0.00
C THR A 55 -0.87 -4.37 -1.15
N ILE A 56 -1.81 -5.32 -1.27
CA ILE A 56 -2.80 -5.31 -2.35
C ILE A 56 -3.75 -4.15 -2.19
N GLN A 57 -4.25 -3.91 -0.98
CA GLN A 57 -5.12 -2.76 -0.70
C GLN A 57 -4.42 -1.43 -1.01
N SER A 58 -3.15 -1.27 -0.63
CA SER A 58 -2.35 -0.08 -0.92
C SER A 58 -2.13 0.13 -2.42
N ASN A 59 -1.80 -0.94 -3.16
CA ASN A 59 -1.66 -0.88 -4.62
C ASN A 59 -2.98 -0.52 -5.31
N LEU A 60 -4.10 -1.08 -4.88
CA LEU A 60 -5.44 -0.74 -5.39
C LEU A 60 -5.78 0.73 -5.13
N LEU A 61 -5.49 1.25 -3.92
CA LEU A 61 -5.70 2.68 -3.64
C LEU A 61 -4.87 3.56 -4.58
N VAL A 62 -3.58 3.26 -4.77
CA VAL A 62 -2.72 4.02 -5.70
C VAL A 62 -3.22 3.91 -7.13
N ALA A 63 -3.62 2.72 -7.59
CA ALA A 63 -4.14 2.49 -8.93
C ALA A 63 -5.41 3.32 -9.19
N VAL A 64 -6.38 3.29 -8.25
CA VAL A 64 -7.62 4.07 -8.33
C VAL A 64 -7.33 5.57 -8.28
N VAL A 65 -6.51 6.02 -7.31
CA VAL A 65 -6.12 7.42 -7.16
C VAL A 65 -5.48 7.95 -8.44
N SER A 66 -4.52 7.21 -8.99
CA SER A 66 -3.83 7.63 -10.21
C SER A 66 -4.77 7.64 -11.42
N THR A 67 -5.67 6.66 -11.55
CA THR A 67 -6.70 6.62 -12.59
C THR A 67 -7.63 7.85 -12.54
N MET A 68 -8.04 8.25 -11.34
CA MET A 68 -8.86 9.45 -11.16
C MET A 68 -8.09 10.73 -11.53
N LEU A 69 -6.80 10.81 -11.19
CA LEU A 69 -5.94 11.95 -11.53
C LEU A 69 -5.60 12.01 -13.03
N VAL A 70 -5.65 10.90 -13.76
CA VAL A 70 -5.62 10.93 -15.23
C VAL A 70 -6.84 11.66 -15.79
N ARG A 71 -8.02 11.42 -15.21
CA ARG A 71 -9.27 12.06 -15.66
C ARG A 71 -9.33 13.53 -15.23
N GLU A 72 -9.00 13.80 -13.98
CA GLU A 72 -9.08 15.12 -13.34
C GLU A 72 -7.80 15.41 -12.54
N PRO A 73 -6.72 15.96 -13.19
CA PRO A 73 -5.44 16.21 -12.53
C PRO A 73 -5.51 17.19 -11.35
N ALA A 74 -6.51 18.05 -11.34
CA ALA A 74 -6.75 19.05 -10.30
C ALA A 74 -7.79 18.59 -9.25
N LEU A 75 -8.17 17.30 -9.24
CA LEU A 75 -9.18 16.78 -8.30
C LEU A 75 -8.78 17.08 -6.86
N ASP A 76 -9.59 17.89 -6.18
CA ASP A 76 -9.34 18.35 -4.82
C ASP A 76 -10.65 18.45 -4.03
N ARG A 77 -11.02 17.36 -3.33
CA ARG A 77 -12.17 17.27 -2.42
C ARG A 77 -11.71 16.71 -1.08
N PRO A 78 -12.32 17.07 0.07
CA PRO A 78 -11.86 16.62 1.39
C PRO A 78 -11.72 15.10 1.52
N THR A 79 -12.72 14.32 1.13
CA THR A 79 -12.67 12.86 1.14
C THR A 79 -11.55 12.33 0.23
N TRP A 80 -11.37 12.95 -0.93
CA TRP A 80 -10.33 12.57 -1.88
C TRP A 80 -8.92 12.82 -1.34
N ARG A 81 -8.71 13.89 -0.60
CA ARG A 81 -7.45 14.17 0.08
C ARG A 81 -7.10 13.06 1.07
N VAL A 82 -8.09 12.59 1.86
CA VAL A 82 -7.91 11.47 2.80
C VAL A 82 -7.51 10.19 2.06
N VAL A 83 -8.26 9.78 1.04
CA VAL A 83 -7.99 8.57 0.25
C VAL A 83 -6.62 8.62 -0.40
N ARG A 84 -6.27 9.77 -0.97
CA ARG A 84 -4.97 9.97 -1.62
C ARG A 84 -3.81 9.92 -0.63
N LEU A 85 -3.94 10.56 0.51
CA LEU A 85 -2.93 10.53 1.55
C LEU A 85 -2.78 9.12 2.13
N ALA A 86 -3.90 8.41 2.35
CA ALA A 86 -3.89 7.02 2.78
C ALA A 86 -3.14 6.12 1.79
N GLY A 87 -3.43 6.24 0.49
CA GLY A 87 -2.74 5.48 -0.55
C GLY A 87 -1.24 5.79 -0.63
N LEU A 88 -0.86 7.07 -0.57
CA LEU A 88 0.54 7.51 -0.63
C LEU A 88 1.36 7.00 0.57
N VAL A 89 0.84 7.18 1.78
CA VAL A 89 1.51 6.71 3.01
C VAL A 89 1.46 5.20 3.11
N GLY A 90 0.30 4.57 2.85
CA GLY A 90 0.17 3.11 2.84
C GLY A 90 1.16 2.45 1.89
N MET A 91 1.33 3.01 0.69
CA MET A 91 2.30 2.49 -0.28
C MET A 91 3.75 2.69 0.16
N THR A 92 4.06 3.81 0.82
CA THR A 92 5.39 4.06 1.39
C THR A 92 5.70 3.06 2.52
N VAL A 93 4.74 2.81 3.42
CA VAL A 93 4.87 1.79 4.48
C VAL A 93 5.04 0.40 3.87
N THR A 94 4.23 0.06 2.86
CA THR A 94 4.36 -1.22 2.13
C THR A 94 5.78 -1.43 1.63
N GLY A 95 6.38 -0.45 0.96
CA GLY A 95 7.76 -0.54 0.47
C GLY A 95 8.80 -0.68 1.60
N LEU A 96 8.66 0.11 2.68
CA LEU A 96 9.59 0.06 3.81
C LEU A 96 9.48 -1.26 4.60
N VAL A 97 8.26 -1.67 4.95
CA VAL A 97 8.02 -2.92 5.70
C VAL A 97 8.49 -4.13 4.88
N HIS A 98 8.19 -4.16 3.58
CA HIS A 98 8.70 -5.20 2.71
C HIS A 98 10.24 -5.24 2.71
N PHE A 99 10.89 -4.09 2.51
CA PHE A 99 12.35 -4.05 2.41
C PHE A 99 13.05 -4.51 3.68
N PHE A 100 12.55 -4.12 4.86
CA PHE A 100 13.22 -4.39 6.14
C PHE A 100 12.75 -5.68 6.82
N LEU A 101 11.47 -6.06 6.69
CA LEU A 101 10.90 -7.18 7.43
C LEU A 101 10.57 -8.40 6.56
N LEU A 102 10.10 -8.21 5.32
CA LEU A 102 9.62 -9.33 4.52
C LEU A 102 10.66 -9.85 3.54
N ARG A 103 11.38 -8.95 2.86
CA ARG A 103 12.36 -9.34 1.84
C ARG A 103 13.38 -10.41 2.28
N PRO A 104 13.90 -10.39 3.55
CA PRO A 104 14.82 -11.41 4.01
C PRO A 104 14.21 -12.81 4.12
N LEU A 105 12.87 -12.91 4.15
CA LEU A 105 12.12 -14.16 4.29
C LEU A 105 11.72 -14.77 2.94
N LEU A 106 11.96 -14.05 1.83
CA LEU A 106 11.45 -14.40 0.51
C LEU A 106 12.56 -14.98 -0.37
N ASP A 107 12.30 -16.13 -0.96
CA ASP A 107 13.11 -16.74 -2.02
C ASP A 107 12.22 -16.91 -3.27
N LEU A 108 12.10 -15.83 -4.05
CA LEU A 108 11.20 -15.74 -5.20
C LEU A 108 11.98 -15.73 -6.50
N ASP A 109 11.42 -16.40 -7.50
CA ASP A 109 11.94 -16.40 -8.87
C ASP A 109 10.86 -16.09 -9.92
N GLY A 110 11.26 -15.97 -11.19
CA GLY A 110 10.36 -15.85 -12.32
C GLY A 110 9.32 -14.73 -12.18
N ALA A 111 8.05 -15.07 -12.41
CA ALA A 111 6.95 -14.12 -12.40
C ALA A 111 6.62 -13.60 -11.00
N ASP A 112 6.78 -14.42 -9.96
CA ASP A 112 6.55 -14.03 -8.56
C ASP A 112 7.57 -12.99 -8.11
N TRP A 113 8.85 -13.17 -8.44
CA TRP A 113 9.88 -12.17 -8.21
C TRP A 113 9.56 -10.85 -8.91
N PHE A 114 9.12 -10.92 -10.16
CA PHE A 114 8.78 -9.72 -10.93
C PHE A 114 7.58 -8.99 -10.33
N ALA A 115 6.52 -9.72 -9.97
CA ALA A 115 5.33 -9.14 -9.32
C ALA A 115 5.69 -8.50 -7.97
N ASP A 116 6.53 -9.17 -7.16
CA ASP A 116 7.04 -8.65 -5.89
C ASP A 116 7.75 -7.30 -6.08
N LYS A 117 8.68 -7.20 -7.06
CA LYS A 117 9.39 -5.95 -7.33
C LYS A 117 8.46 -4.83 -7.80
N LEU A 118 7.45 -5.14 -8.60
CA LEU A 118 6.47 -4.15 -9.01
C LEU A 118 5.67 -3.63 -7.82
N LEU A 119 5.10 -4.53 -7.01
CA LEU A 119 4.22 -4.18 -5.90
C LEU A 119 4.93 -3.44 -4.75
N HIS A 120 6.18 -3.83 -4.45
CA HIS A 120 6.87 -3.36 -3.25
C HIS A 120 7.99 -2.34 -3.50
N MET A 121 8.44 -2.17 -4.75
CA MET A 121 9.52 -1.22 -5.07
C MET A 121 9.08 -0.22 -6.14
N VAL A 122 8.59 -0.69 -7.30
CA VAL A 122 8.31 0.20 -8.44
C VAL A 122 7.11 1.08 -8.16
N VAL A 123 5.97 0.51 -7.75
CA VAL A 123 4.75 1.30 -7.48
C VAL A 123 4.95 2.28 -6.33
N PRO A 124 5.56 1.92 -5.17
CA PRO A 124 5.87 2.88 -4.11
C PRO A 124 6.70 4.07 -4.60
N VAL A 125 7.78 3.81 -5.32
CA VAL A 125 8.65 4.87 -5.84
C VAL A 125 7.91 5.76 -6.84
N LEU A 126 7.15 5.18 -7.77
CA LEU A 126 6.37 5.93 -8.75
C LEU A 126 5.29 6.78 -8.09
N ALA A 127 4.58 6.26 -7.08
CA ALA A 127 3.53 7.00 -6.37
C ALA A 127 4.09 8.23 -5.65
N VAL A 128 5.20 8.08 -4.92
CA VAL A 128 5.88 9.18 -4.22
C VAL A 128 6.46 10.18 -5.21
N ALA A 129 7.13 9.70 -6.26
CA ALA A 129 7.71 10.57 -7.29
C ALA A 129 6.63 11.37 -8.04
N ALA A 130 5.52 10.75 -8.41
CA ALA A 130 4.40 11.44 -9.06
C ALA A 130 3.80 12.52 -8.15
N TRP A 131 3.57 12.21 -6.87
CA TRP A 131 3.11 13.20 -5.90
C TRP A 131 4.09 14.38 -5.77
N ALA A 132 5.39 14.09 -5.62
CA ALA A 132 6.40 15.11 -5.45
C ALA A 132 6.59 15.98 -6.70
N TRP A 133 6.46 15.41 -7.89
CA TRP A 133 6.74 16.09 -9.14
C TRP A 133 5.52 16.81 -9.72
N VAL A 134 4.40 16.06 -9.92
CA VAL A 134 3.23 16.60 -10.63
C VAL A 134 2.05 16.92 -9.71
N GLY A 135 2.05 16.48 -8.46
CA GLY A 135 0.99 16.76 -7.50
C GLY A 135 -0.30 15.96 -7.79
N PRO A 136 -1.48 16.55 -7.54
CA PRO A 136 -1.75 17.79 -6.81
C PRO A 136 -1.26 17.76 -5.37
N ARG A 137 -0.87 18.91 -4.83
CA ARG A 137 -0.48 19.11 -3.43
C ARG A 137 -1.48 20.04 -2.75
N PRO A 138 -2.53 19.49 -2.09
CA PRO A 138 -3.67 20.25 -1.60
C PRO A 138 -3.42 20.96 -0.26
N ARG A 139 -2.21 20.85 0.31
CA ARG A 139 -1.86 21.28 1.68
C ARG A 139 -2.69 20.53 2.72
N PHE A 140 -2.42 19.23 2.86
CA PHE A 140 -3.11 18.35 3.79
C PHE A 140 -3.24 18.96 5.20
N ALA A 141 -4.46 18.91 5.74
CA ALA A 141 -4.74 19.27 7.11
C ALA A 141 -4.48 18.09 8.06
N TRP A 142 -4.19 18.36 9.33
CA TRP A 142 -3.96 17.33 10.34
C TRP A 142 -5.15 16.38 10.52
N ARG A 143 -6.38 16.90 10.37
CA ARG A 143 -7.59 16.06 10.42
C ARG A 143 -7.64 15.05 9.28
N GLU A 144 -7.16 15.39 8.09
CA GLU A 144 -7.10 14.48 6.95
C GLU A 144 -6.08 13.36 7.18
N ALA A 145 -4.94 13.69 7.82
CA ALA A 145 -3.98 12.70 8.28
C ALA A 145 -4.58 11.75 9.34
N ALA A 146 -5.32 12.30 10.32
CA ALA A 146 -6.00 11.48 11.32
C ALA A 146 -7.05 10.56 10.70
N TYR A 147 -7.86 11.02 9.75
CA TYR A 147 -8.83 10.18 9.03
C TYR A 147 -8.14 9.13 8.15
N ALA A 148 -7.02 9.47 7.52
CA ALA A 148 -6.26 8.52 6.71
C ALA A 148 -5.67 7.38 7.55
N LEU A 149 -5.34 7.63 8.82
CA LEU A 149 -4.85 6.61 9.75
C LEU A 149 -5.94 5.58 10.16
N VAL A 150 -7.22 5.92 10.04
CA VAL A 150 -8.31 5.00 10.40
C VAL A 150 -8.25 3.71 9.58
N TRP A 151 -7.94 3.80 8.27
CA TRP A 151 -7.87 2.60 7.42
C TRP A 151 -6.79 1.59 7.86
N PRO A 152 -5.50 1.95 8.02
CA PRO A 152 -4.50 0.98 8.45
C PRO A 152 -4.76 0.43 9.86
N LEU A 153 -5.32 1.23 10.77
CA LEU A 153 -5.70 0.74 12.11
C LEU A 153 -6.87 -0.24 12.05
N ALA A 154 -7.90 0.08 11.27
CA ALA A 154 -9.03 -0.84 11.07
C ALA A 154 -8.57 -2.15 10.41
N TRP A 155 -7.66 -2.07 9.43
CA TRP A 155 -7.04 -3.23 8.80
C TRP A 155 -6.26 -4.07 9.82
N LEU A 156 -5.44 -3.44 10.67
CA LEU A 156 -4.67 -4.15 11.71
C LEU A 156 -5.60 -4.87 12.69
N VAL A 157 -6.61 -4.18 13.22
CA VAL A 157 -7.59 -4.78 14.14
C VAL A 157 -8.31 -5.95 13.47
N TRP A 158 -8.79 -5.76 12.25
CA TRP A 158 -9.42 -6.82 11.47
C TRP A 158 -8.50 -8.03 11.30
N THR A 159 -7.25 -7.80 10.88
CA THR A 159 -6.25 -8.85 10.67
C THR A 159 -5.98 -9.66 11.94
N LEU A 160 -5.79 -8.99 13.08
CA LEU A 160 -5.53 -9.66 14.35
C LEU A 160 -6.76 -10.44 14.83
N VAL A 161 -7.97 -9.88 14.70
CA VAL A 161 -9.22 -10.57 15.08
C VAL A 161 -9.46 -11.79 14.21
N VAL A 162 -9.36 -11.65 12.90
CA VAL A 162 -9.59 -12.77 11.97
C VAL A 162 -8.51 -13.84 12.13
N GLY A 163 -7.25 -13.45 12.31
CA GLY A 163 -6.15 -14.39 12.57
C GLY A 163 -6.37 -15.26 13.81
N GLN A 164 -7.06 -14.72 14.85
CA GLN A 164 -7.44 -15.54 16.01
C GLN A 164 -8.59 -16.51 15.74
N VAL A 165 -9.39 -16.28 14.71
CA VAL A 165 -10.57 -17.10 14.36
C VAL A 165 -10.21 -18.19 13.36
N ASP A 166 -9.47 -17.85 12.30
CA ASP A 166 -9.15 -18.77 11.21
C ASP A 166 -7.69 -19.29 11.20
N GLY A 167 -6.87 -18.79 12.15
CA GLY A 167 -5.47 -19.20 12.30
C GLY A 167 -4.53 -18.69 11.23
N TRP A 168 -4.98 -17.76 10.34
CA TRP A 168 -4.14 -17.21 9.27
C TRP A 168 -4.00 -15.69 9.37
N VAL A 169 -2.78 -15.21 9.20
CA VAL A 169 -2.46 -13.78 9.09
C VAL A 169 -1.60 -13.52 7.85
N PRO A 170 -1.75 -12.36 7.19
CA PRO A 170 -1.03 -12.06 5.96
C PRO A 170 0.48 -11.87 6.12
N TYR A 171 0.96 -11.63 7.33
CA TYR A 171 2.38 -11.37 7.60
C TYR A 171 2.85 -12.14 8.83
N PRO A 172 3.99 -12.88 8.75
CA PRO A 172 4.51 -13.69 9.85
C PRO A 172 4.68 -12.91 11.17
N PHE A 173 5.17 -11.67 11.09
CA PHE A 173 5.35 -10.81 12.27
C PHE A 173 4.03 -10.39 12.99
N LEU A 174 2.86 -10.74 12.44
CA LEU A 174 1.55 -10.58 13.07
C LEU A 174 0.99 -11.90 13.61
N ASP A 175 1.73 -13.00 13.47
CA ASP A 175 1.32 -14.30 13.98
C ASP A 175 1.67 -14.43 15.47
N ALA A 176 0.64 -14.34 16.32
CA ALA A 176 0.82 -14.43 17.75
C ALA A 176 1.09 -15.87 18.24
N SER A 177 0.79 -16.89 17.41
CA SER A 177 1.07 -18.28 17.73
C SER A 177 2.57 -18.62 17.59
N GLU A 178 3.24 -18.00 16.61
CA GLU A 178 4.65 -18.18 16.35
C GLU A 178 5.52 -17.16 17.11
N GLU A 179 5.16 -15.88 17.04
CA GLU A 179 5.97 -14.77 17.55
C GLU A 179 5.66 -14.39 19.01
N GLY A 180 4.50 -14.80 19.50
CA GLY A 180 3.97 -14.36 20.80
C GLY A 180 3.38 -12.94 20.77
N TRP A 181 2.38 -12.71 21.63
CA TRP A 181 1.67 -11.42 21.71
C TRP A 181 2.58 -10.22 21.99
N GLY A 182 3.66 -10.42 22.77
CA GLY A 182 4.60 -9.33 23.09
C GLY A 182 5.27 -8.78 21.84
N SER A 183 5.75 -9.65 20.94
CA SER A 183 6.37 -9.29 19.66
C SER A 183 5.35 -8.64 18.72
N VAL A 184 4.18 -9.26 18.56
CA VAL A 184 3.10 -8.73 17.70
C VAL A 184 2.68 -7.32 18.10
N VAL A 185 2.50 -7.07 19.40
CA VAL A 185 2.16 -5.73 19.92
C VAL A 185 3.30 -4.75 19.67
N ALA A 186 4.55 -5.13 19.95
CA ALA A 186 5.70 -4.26 19.74
C ALA A 186 5.85 -3.85 18.26
N VAL A 187 5.74 -4.80 17.32
CA VAL A 187 5.80 -4.53 15.88
C VAL A 187 4.60 -3.68 15.43
N SER A 188 3.40 -3.99 15.91
CA SER A 188 2.18 -3.23 15.59
C SER A 188 2.27 -1.77 16.03
N VAL A 189 2.79 -1.52 17.25
CA VAL A 189 3.05 -0.16 17.78
C VAL A 189 4.11 0.53 16.91
N GLY A 190 5.21 -0.16 16.59
CA GLY A 190 6.27 0.38 15.73
C GLY A 190 5.77 0.78 14.35
N ILE A 191 4.98 -0.07 13.68
CA ILE A 191 4.39 0.22 12.37
C ILE A 191 3.37 1.36 12.48
N THR A 192 2.55 1.40 13.54
CA THR A 192 1.60 2.50 13.79
C THR A 192 2.33 3.83 13.97
N ALA A 193 3.43 3.84 14.73
CA ALA A 193 4.28 5.02 14.89
C ALA A 193 4.91 5.46 13.55
N LEU A 194 5.35 4.50 12.72
CA LEU A 194 5.83 4.77 11.37
C LEU A 194 4.76 5.44 10.50
N PHE A 195 3.50 4.93 10.53
CA PHE A 195 2.38 5.59 9.85
C PHE A 195 2.20 7.03 10.32
N GLY A 196 2.16 7.27 11.63
CA GLY A 196 2.04 8.60 12.20
C GLY A 196 3.16 9.54 11.75
N ALA A 197 4.40 9.07 11.79
CA ALA A 197 5.58 9.83 11.35
C ALA A 197 5.51 10.17 9.85
N LEU A 198 5.11 9.21 9.01
CA LEU A 198 4.97 9.44 7.56
C LEU A 198 3.80 10.37 7.23
N PHE A 199 2.66 10.23 7.91
CA PHE A 199 1.55 11.19 7.75
C PHE A 199 2.00 12.61 8.10
N ALA A 200 2.73 12.79 9.20
CA ALA A 200 3.29 14.08 9.58
C ALA A 200 4.30 14.59 8.55
N LEU A 201 5.20 13.75 8.08
CA LEU A 201 6.19 14.08 7.07
C LEU A 201 5.55 14.49 5.75
N PHE A 202 4.61 13.73 5.22
CA PHE A 202 3.93 14.06 3.97
C PHE A 202 3.09 15.34 4.09
N ALA A 203 2.39 15.54 5.21
CA ALA A 203 1.65 16.78 5.46
C ALA A 203 2.59 18.01 5.58
N TRP A 204 3.77 17.83 6.17
CA TRP A 204 4.78 18.89 6.25
C TRP A 204 5.41 19.18 4.89
N LEU A 205 5.83 18.15 4.14
CA LEU A 205 6.40 18.28 2.80
C LEU A 205 5.39 18.93 1.82
N ASP A 206 4.12 18.52 1.88
CA ASP A 206 3.05 19.07 1.04
C ASP A 206 2.87 20.59 1.20
N ARG A 207 3.16 21.11 2.40
CA ARG A 207 3.14 22.56 2.67
C ARG A 207 4.42 23.28 2.25
N LYS A 208 5.56 22.57 2.26
CA LYS A 208 6.88 23.15 1.93
C LYS A 208 7.18 23.12 0.44
N LEU A 209 6.72 22.09 -0.25
CA LEU A 209 6.88 21.98 -1.69
C LEU A 209 6.06 23.07 -2.40
N PRO A 210 6.58 23.65 -3.49
CA PRO A 210 5.81 24.61 -4.27
C PRO A 210 4.50 23.97 -4.76
N PRO A 211 3.43 24.77 -4.94
CA PRO A 211 2.20 24.26 -5.55
C PRO A 211 2.53 23.51 -6.84
N ALA A 212 1.79 22.41 -7.09
CA ALA A 212 1.99 21.67 -8.34
C ALA A 212 1.77 22.63 -9.51
N PRO A 213 2.63 22.63 -10.52
CA PRO A 213 2.47 23.48 -11.69
C PRO A 213 1.10 23.20 -12.34
N ARG A 214 0.30 24.23 -12.48
CA ARG A 214 -0.98 24.21 -13.21
C ARG A 214 -0.74 24.35 -14.71
#